data_59626555bf29b9a2bb870fbc043b15de
#
_entry.id   59626555bf29b9a2bb870fbc043b15de
#
_cell.length_a   1.000
_cell.length_b   1.000
_cell.length_c   1.000
_cell.angle_alpha   90.00
_cell.angle_beta   90.00
_cell.angle_gamma   90.00
#
_symmetry.space_group_name_H-M   'P 1'
#
loop_
_entity.id
_entity.type
_entity.pdbx_description
1 polymer ?
#
loop_
_entity_poly.entity_id
_entity_poly.type
_entity_poly.pdbx_seq_one_letter_code
_entity_poly.pdbx_strand_id
1 'polypeptide(L)'
;LVERAGITPKRLVEMAVYSPRWLEMVEEAIGWKGLTCAANLFYAYTRECYDDVDEARITPYTLLSPLEISVGVVDTAWFWKAYNALGRERYEKVFAASKAVTESSGVYSRFRKYTDALVGKYTIAQLESLVMDNRNKDWVRAYPLAPFAGKARKKEVDARLRFLKAFWLSSDTLSGRH
;
A
#
# COMPACT_ATOMS: atom_id res chain seq x y z
N LEU A 1 -13.62 -13.14 -27.20
CA LEU A 1 -12.22 -13.25 -27.68
C LEU A 1 -11.31 -13.90 -26.64
N VAL A 2 -11.37 -13.46 -25.37
CA VAL A 2 -10.55 -13.97 -24.26
C VAL A 2 -10.82 -15.46 -24.00
N GLU A 3 -12.09 -15.86 -23.95
CA GLU A 3 -12.49 -17.28 -23.78
C GLU A 3 -12.00 -18.19 -24.92
N ARG A 4 -11.99 -17.67 -26.14
CA ARG A 4 -11.50 -18.42 -27.31
C ARG A 4 -9.98 -18.60 -27.31
N ALA A 5 -9.23 -17.71 -26.67
CA ALA A 5 -7.78 -17.79 -26.58
C ALA A 5 -7.26 -18.63 -25.40
N GLY A 6 -8.14 -19.11 -24.52
CA GLY A 6 -7.76 -19.89 -23.34
C GLY A 6 -6.89 -19.14 -22.32
N ILE A 7 -6.85 -17.80 -22.39
CA ILE A 7 -6.05 -16.98 -21.48
C ILE A 7 -6.84 -16.74 -20.19
N THR A 8 -6.25 -17.09 -19.06
CA THR A 8 -6.90 -16.89 -17.75
C THR A 8 -6.95 -15.41 -17.35
N PRO A 9 -7.97 -14.97 -16.58
CA PRO A 9 -8.01 -13.62 -16.02
C PRO A 9 -6.73 -13.23 -15.28
N LYS A 10 -6.14 -14.15 -14.52
CA LYS A 10 -4.86 -13.94 -13.85
C LYS A 10 -3.77 -13.53 -14.82
N ARG A 11 -3.63 -14.24 -15.94
CA ARG A 11 -2.60 -13.96 -16.95
C ARG A 11 -2.82 -12.61 -17.62
N LEU A 12 -4.07 -12.25 -17.88
CA LEU A 12 -4.41 -10.95 -18.45
C LEU A 12 -4.05 -9.80 -17.47
N VAL A 13 -4.32 -9.98 -16.19
CA VAL A 13 -3.92 -9.01 -15.15
C VAL A 13 -2.40 -8.86 -15.09
N GLU A 14 -1.65 -9.97 -15.10
CA GLU A 14 -0.18 -9.93 -15.10
C GLU A 14 0.35 -9.14 -16.32
N MET A 15 -0.21 -9.37 -17.50
CA MET A 15 0.16 -8.66 -18.72
C MET A 15 -0.20 -7.16 -18.66
N ALA A 16 -1.39 -6.83 -18.16
CA ALA A 16 -1.85 -5.45 -18.05
C ALA A 16 -1.06 -4.65 -17.00
N VAL A 17 -0.68 -5.27 -15.89
CA VAL A 17 0.19 -4.65 -14.88
C VAL A 17 1.57 -4.35 -15.47
N TYR A 18 2.11 -5.24 -16.29
CA TYR A 18 3.38 -5.04 -16.98
C TYR A 18 3.28 -3.98 -18.09
N SER A 19 2.16 -3.92 -18.82
CA SER A 19 1.89 -2.95 -19.91
C SER A 19 0.65 -2.11 -19.57
N PRO A 20 0.80 -1.01 -18.82
CA PRO A 20 -0.31 -0.26 -18.22
C PRO A 20 -1.36 0.27 -19.20
N ARG A 21 -0.99 0.48 -20.45
CA ARG A 21 -1.91 0.90 -21.53
C ARG A 21 -3.05 -0.10 -21.79
N TRP A 22 -2.94 -1.33 -21.27
CA TRP A 22 -3.96 -2.37 -21.44
C TRP A 22 -4.87 -2.50 -20.22
N LEU A 23 -4.61 -1.76 -19.13
CA LEU A 23 -5.35 -1.91 -17.87
C LEU A 23 -6.85 -1.70 -18.05
N GLU A 24 -7.28 -0.61 -18.68
CA GLU A 24 -8.70 -0.33 -18.89
C GLU A 24 -9.38 -1.37 -19.76
N MET A 25 -8.74 -1.77 -20.86
CA MET A 25 -9.27 -2.80 -21.76
C MET A 25 -9.38 -4.16 -21.06
N VAL A 26 -8.39 -4.53 -20.24
CA VAL A 26 -8.42 -5.78 -19.48
C VAL A 26 -9.46 -5.70 -18.36
N GLU A 27 -9.56 -4.59 -17.66
CA GLU A 27 -10.58 -4.34 -16.62
C GLU A 27 -12.00 -4.59 -17.19
N GLU A 28 -12.29 -4.03 -18.37
CA GLU A 28 -13.55 -4.22 -19.06
C GLU A 28 -13.76 -5.68 -19.50
N ALA A 29 -12.73 -6.26 -20.14
CA ALA A 29 -12.81 -7.61 -20.72
C ALA A 29 -13.05 -8.71 -19.67
N ILE A 30 -12.49 -8.58 -18.45
CA ILE A 30 -12.65 -9.58 -17.38
C ILE A 30 -13.67 -9.16 -16.31
N GLY A 31 -14.24 -7.94 -16.40
CA GLY A 31 -15.20 -7.41 -15.45
C GLY A 31 -14.64 -7.19 -14.03
N TRP A 32 -13.34 -6.90 -13.91
CA TRP A 32 -12.71 -6.62 -12.62
C TRP A 32 -12.67 -5.12 -12.34
N LYS A 33 -13.83 -4.55 -12.06
CA LYS A 33 -13.95 -3.12 -11.75
C LYS A 33 -12.97 -2.72 -10.65
N GLY A 34 -12.16 -1.69 -10.91
CA GLY A 34 -11.15 -1.20 -10.01
C GLY A 34 -9.73 -1.76 -10.26
N LEU A 35 -9.54 -2.61 -11.28
CA LEU A 35 -8.23 -3.12 -11.67
C LEU A 35 -7.25 -1.99 -11.98
N THR A 36 -7.65 -1.03 -12.81
CA THR A 36 -6.82 0.11 -13.20
C THR A 36 -6.48 0.98 -12.00
N CYS A 37 -7.44 1.24 -11.12
CA CYS A 37 -7.25 1.98 -9.89
C CYS A 37 -6.22 1.31 -8.96
N ALA A 38 -6.33 0.00 -8.77
CA ALA A 38 -5.42 -0.77 -7.92
C ALA A 38 -4.03 -0.91 -8.53
N ALA A 39 -3.92 -1.16 -9.83
CA ALA A 39 -2.64 -1.28 -10.51
C ALA A 39 -1.84 0.04 -10.45
N ASN A 40 -2.52 1.19 -10.57
CA ASN A 40 -1.87 2.49 -10.42
C ASN A 40 -1.49 2.78 -8.96
N LEU A 41 -2.29 2.33 -7.98
CA LEU A 41 -1.92 2.39 -6.56
C LEU A 41 -0.62 1.61 -6.30
N PHE A 42 -0.55 0.35 -6.74
CA PHE A 42 0.65 -0.46 -6.58
C PHE A 42 1.84 0.15 -7.29
N TYR A 43 1.64 0.65 -8.50
CA TYR A 43 2.68 1.33 -9.25
C TYR A 43 3.25 2.50 -8.45
N ALA A 44 2.40 3.39 -7.92
CA ALA A 44 2.82 4.53 -7.13
C ALA A 44 3.64 4.13 -5.89
N TYR A 45 3.22 3.11 -5.15
CA TYR A 45 3.86 2.73 -3.89
C TYR A 45 4.99 1.71 -3.99
N THR A 46 5.25 1.19 -5.18
CA THR A 46 6.35 0.23 -5.43
C THR A 46 7.46 0.78 -6.30
N ARG A 47 7.50 2.12 -6.50
CA ARG A 47 8.60 2.85 -7.13
C ARG A 47 9.39 3.65 -6.10
N GLU A 48 10.66 3.91 -6.37
CA GLU A 48 11.53 4.74 -5.53
C GLU A 48 11.69 6.14 -6.12
N CYS A 49 11.65 6.25 -7.43
CA CYS A 49 11.74 7.51 -8.16
C CYS A 49 10.57 7.66 -9.13
N TYR A 50 10.22 8.89 -9.43
CA TYR A 50 9.15 9.24 -10.35
C TYR A 50 9.66 10.24 -11.39
N ASP A 51 9.30 10.00 -12.64
CA ASP A 51 9.44 10.98 -13.72
C ASP A 51 8.08 11.63 -14.04
N ASP A 52 8.07 12.57 -15.01
CA ASP A 52 6.85 13.30 -15.39
C ASP A 52 5.75 12.37 -15.91
N VAL A 53 6.10 11.23 -16.53
CA VAL A 53 5.15 10.22 -17.02
C VAL A 53 4.53 9.47 -15.84
N ASP A 54 5.34 9.13 -14.85
CA ASP A 54 4.89 8.51 -13.62
C ASP A 54 3.94 9.43 -12.85
N GLU A 55 4.29 10.69 -12.72
CA GLU A 55 3.46 11.70 -12.06
C GLU A 55 2.12 11.87 -12.78
N ALA A 56 2.11 12.01 -14.08
CA ALA A 56 0.88 12.09 -14.88
C ALA A 56 -0.03 10.87 -14.72
N ARG A 57 0.56 9.69 -14.49
CA ARG A 57 -0.16 8.44 -14.28
C ARG A 57 -0.85 8.37 -12.93
N ILE A 58 -0.26 8.92 -11.86
CA ILE A 58 -0.78 8.82 -10.49
C ILE A 58 -1.64 10.01 -10.08
N THR A 59 -1.40 11.20 -10.62
CA THR A 59 -2.14 12.44 -10.32
C THR A 59 -3.68 12.30 -10.37
N PRO A 60 -4.30 11.54 -11.30
CA PRO A 60 -5.75 11.37 -11.33
C PRO A 60 -6.33 10.66 -10.09
N TYR A 61 -5.50 10.02 -9.27
CA TYR A 61 -5.95 9.17 -8.15
C TYR A 61 -5.67 9.78 -6.78
N THR A 62 -4.71 10.69 -6.66
CA THR A 62 -4.27 11.23 -5.37
C THR A 62 -3.85 12.69 -5.47
N LEU A 63 -4.02 13.40 -4.36
CA LEU A 63 -3.50 14.77 -4.17
C LEU A 63 -2.10 14.77 -3.53
N LEU A 64 -1.59 13.61 -3.12
CA LEU A 64 -0.24 13.50 -2.58
C LEU A 64 0.78 13.71 -3.70
N SER A 65 1.82 14.46 -3.39
CA SER A 65 2.97 14.60 -4.27
C SER A 65 3.79 13.30 -4.34
N PRO A 66 4.55 13.08 -5.42
CA PRO A 66 5.48 11.95 -5.51
C PRO A 66 6.43 11.85 -4.32
N LEU A 67 6.89 12.99 -3.79
CA LEU A 67 7.75 13.02 -2.61
C LEU A 67 7.05 12.47 -1.37
N GLU A 68 5.81 12.88 -1.10
CA GLU A 68 5.03 12.36 0.04
C GLU A 68 4.82 10.86 -0.05
N ILE A 69 4.51 10.34 -1.23
CA ILE A 69 4.38 8.90 -1.46
C ILE A 69 5.71 8.19 -1.21
N SER A 70 6.81 8.70 -1.73
CA SER A 70 8.14 8.09 -1.61
C SER A 70 8.64 8.02 -0.16
N VAL A 71 8.30 9.03 0.67
CA VAL A 71 8.61 9.02 2.10
C VAL A 71 7.64 8.19 2.93
N GLY A 72 6.61 7.60 2.31
CA GLY A 72 5.71 6.63 2.92
C GLY A 72 4.40 7.21 3.47
N VAL A 73 3.98 8.39 3.01
CA VAL A 73 2.61 8.86 3.27
C VAL A 73 1.65 8.03 2.42
N VAL A 74 0.66 7.41 3.05
CA VAL A 74 -0.29 6.53 2.37
C VAL A 74 -1.62 7.24 2.16
N ASP A 75 -2.06 7.34 0.90
CA ASP A 75 -3.42 7.78 0.56
C ASP A 75 -4.42 6.65 0.88
N THR A 76 -4.98 6.72 2.07
CA THR A 76 -5.93 5.71 2.56
C THR A 76 -7.25 5.74 1.78
N ALA A 77 -7.65 6.89 1.24
CA ALA A 77 -8.87 7.00 0.43
C ALA A 77 -8.70 6.28 -0.90
N TRP A 78 -7.57 6.46 -1.57
CA TRP A 78 -7.24 5.72 -2.79
C TRP A 78 -7.15 4.22 -2.52
N PHE A 79 -6.46 3.82 -1.46
CA PHE A 79 -6.38 2.42 -1.05
C PHE A 79 -7.77 1.78 -0.90
N TRP A 80 -8.66 2.38 -0.11
CA TRP A 80 -9.99 1.84 0.13
C TRP A 80 -10.87 1.84 -1.12
N LYS A 81 -10.72 2.84 -2.00
CA LYS A 81 -11.40 2.86 -3.30
C LYS A 81 -11.02 1.64 -4.15
N ALA A 82 -9.73 1.34 -4.26
CA ALA A 82 -9.23 0.21 -5.02
C ALA A 82 -9.63 -1.13 -4.37
N TYR A 83 -9.41 -1.26 -3.07
CA TYR A 83 -9.69 -2.48 -2.30
C TYR A 83 -11.18 -2.85 -2.32
N ASN A 84 -12.07 -1.88 -2.09
CA ASN A 84 -13.51 -2.12 -2.08
C ASN A 84 -14.08 -2.41 -3.47
N ALA A 85 -13.54 -1.78 -4.52
CA ALA A 85 -13.98 -2.03 -5.89
C ALA A 85 -13.63 -3.45 -6.38
N LEU A 86 -12.43 -3.94 -6.06
CA LEU A 86 -11.96 -5.28 -6.45
C LEU A 86 -12.46 -6.40 -5.54
N GLY A 87 -12.61 -6.10 -4.25
CA GLY A 87 -12.73 -7.10 -3.20
C GLY A 87 -11.38 -7.77 -2.90
N ARG A 88 -11.29 -8.34 -1.70
CA ARG A 88 -10.04 -8.87 -1.12
C ARG A 88 -9.29 -9.83 -2.05
N GLU A 89 -9.98 -10.82 -2.61
CA GLU A 89 -9.34 -11.87 -3.40
C GLU A 89 -8.68 -11.33 -4.68
N ARG A 90 -9.43 -10.50 -5.44
CA ARG A 90 -8.91 -9.88 -6.66
C ARG A 90 -7.82 -8.87 -6.37
N TYR A 91 -7.97 -8.08 -5.29
CA TYR A 91 -6.95 -7.15 -4.82
C TYR A 91 -5.62 -7.87 -4.56
N GLU A 92 -5.64 -9.00 -3.84
CA GLU A 92 -4.43 -9.79 -3.59
C GLU A 92 -3.79 -10.34 -4.88
N LYS A 93 -4.60 -10.73 -5.87
CA LYS A 93 -4.09 -11.18 -7.18
C LYS A 93 -3.39 -10.05 -7.94
N VAL A 94 -3.97 -8.84 -7.93
CA VAL A 94 -3.35 -7.67 -8.57
C VAL A 94 -2.08 -7.26 -7.83
N PHE A 95 -2.09 -7.29 -6.50
CA PHE A 95 -0.91 -7.01 -5.70
C PHE A 95 0.22 -8.01 -5.96
N ALA A 96 -0.09 -9.29 -6.03
CA ALA A 96 0.90 -10.31 -6.38
C ALA A 96 1.49 -10.09 -7.78
N ALA A 97 0.65 -9.72 -8.76
CA ALA A 97 1.10 -9.40 -10.11
C ALA A 97 2.04 -8.18 -10.15
N SER A 98 1.82 -7.18 -9.29
CA SER A 98 2.65 -5.97 -9.24
C SER A 98 4.11 -6.25 -8.84
N LYS A 99 4.37 -7.40 -8.20
CA LYS A 99 5.74 -7.80 -7.82
C LYS A 99 6.68 -7.89 -9.03
N ALA A 100 6.16 -8.25 -10.19
CA ALA A 100 6.95 -8.37 -11.42
C ALA A 100 7.46 -7.03 -11.97
N VAL A 101 6.80 -5.91 -11.59
CA VAL A 101 7.11 -4.56 -12.05
C VAL A 101 7.59 -3.65 -10.91
N THR A 102 7.79 -4.21 -9.74
CA THR A 102 8.31 -3.50 -8.57
C THR A 102 9.80 -3.25 -8.73
N GLU A 103 10.24 -2.06 -8.37
CA GLU A 103 11.64 -1.63 -8.50
C GLU A 103 12.57 -2.43 -7.59
N SER A 104 12.14 -2.73 -6.37
CA SER A 104 12.88 -3.60 -5.45
C SER A 104 11.98 -4.40 -4.52
N SER A 105 12.49 -5.52 -4.00
CA SER A 105 11.79 -6.32 -2.99
C SER A 105 11.53 -5.55 -1.68
N GLY A 106 12.38 -4.58 -1.37
CA GLY A 106 12.24 -3.71 -0.19
C GLY A 106 11.01 -2.81 -0.29
N VAL A 107 10.80 -2.15 -1.44
CA VAL A 107 9.65 -1.27 -1.68
C VAL A 107 8.34 -2.07 -1.66
N TYR A 108 8.34 -3.24 -2.30
CA TYR A 108 7.20 -4.15 -2.28
C TYR A 108 6.84 -4.58 -0.84
N SER A 109 7.83 -5.00 -0.06
CA SER A 109 7.66 -5.42 1.33
C SER A 109 7.17 -4.27 2.22
N ARG A 110 7.68 -3.05 1.99
CA ARG A 110 7.23 -1.83 2.69
C ARG A 110 5.74 -1.59 2.45
N PHE A 111 5.32 -1.57 1.20
CA PHE A 111 3.91 -1.32 0.88
C PHE A 111 3.01 -2.45 1.37
N ARG A 112 3.46 -3.71 1.36
CA ARG A 112 2.73 -4.84 1.96
C ARG A 112 2.48 -4.61 3.46
N LYS A 113 3.45 -4.12 4.23
CA LYS A 113 3.25 -3.80 5.65
C LYS A 113 2.17 -2.74 5.86
N TYR A 114 2.15 -1.70 5.00
CA TYR A 114 1.13 -0.65 5.08
C TYR A 114 -0.27 -1.18 4.79
N THR A 115 -0.44 -1.94 3.73
CA THR A 115 -1.73 -2.50 3.36
C THR A 115 -2.22 -3.56 4.33
N ASP A 116 -1.34 -4.40 4.84
CA ASP A 116 -1.66 -5.39 5.88
C ASP A 116 -2.13 -4.71 7.18
N ALA A 117 -1.52 -3.58 7.56
CA ALA A 117 -1.97 -2.78 8.69
C ALA A 117 -3.35 -2.15 8.43
N LEU A 118 -3.57 -1.56 7.24
CA LEU A 118 -4.84 -0.94 6.86
C LEU A 118 -6.03 -1.91 6.92
N VAL A 119 -5.85 -3.15 6.46
CA VAL A 119 -6.91 -4.16 6.50
C VAL A 119 -7.07 -4.84 7.86
N GLY A 120 -6.31 -4.41 8.88
CA GLY A 120 -6.43 -4.94 10.23
C GLY A 120 -5.86 -6.36 10.39
N LYS A 121 -4.87 -6.74 9.60
CA LYS A 121 -4.20 -8.04 9.72
C LYS A 121 -3.45 -8.20 11.03
N TYR A 122 -3.04 -7.09 11.62
CA TYR A 122 -2.34 -7.02 12.90
C TYR A 122 -3.19 -6.30 13.95
N THR A 123 -3.16 -6.79 15.18
CA THR A 123 -3.67 -6.05 16.33
C THR A 123 -2.73 -4.88 16.68
N ILE A 124 -3.21 -3.90 17.43
CA ILE A 124 -2.38 -2.79 17.89
C ILE A 124 -1.19 -3.29 18.71
N ALA A 125 -1.41 -4.26 19.61
CA ALA A 125 -0.32 -4.84 20.42
C ALA A 125 0.74 -5.54 19.55
N GLN A 126 0.33 -6.24 18.49
CA GLN A 126 1.28 -6.85 17.54
C GLN A 126 2.09 -5.79 16.79
N LEU A 127 1.46 -4.70 16.35
CA LEU A 127 2.17 -3.61 15.69
C LEU A 127 3.13 -2.89 16.63
N GLU A 128 2.76 -2.69 17.89
CA GLU A 128 3.65 -2.12 18.91
C GLU A 128 4.88 -2.99 19.13
N SER A 129 4.72 -4.32 19.24
CA SER A 129 5.85 -5.25 19.30
C SER A 129 6.74 -5.15 18.05
N LEU A 130 6.14 -5.13 16.85
CA LEU A 130 6.89 -5.02 15.59
C LEU A 130 7.68 -3.70 15.49
N VAL A 131 7.13 -2.59 15.99
CA VAL A 131 7.81 -1.30 16.07
C VAL A 131 9.00 -1.36 17.03
N MET A 132 8.80 -1.94 18.22
CA MET A 132 9.82 -2.00 19.26
C MET A 132 10.95 -2.97 18.92
N ASP A 133 10.61 -4.18 18.44
CA ASP A 133 11.56 -5.27 18.22
C ASP A 133 12.45 -5.03 17.00
N ASN A 134 11.85 -4.53 15.92
CA ASN A 134 12.57 -4.35 14.66
C ASN A 134 13.17 -2.96 14.49
N ARG A 135 12.70 -1.95 15.23
CA ARG A 135 13.07 -0.53 15.09
C ARG A 135 13.07 -0.06 13.61
N ASN A 136 12.24 -0.70 12.81
CA ASN A 136 12.16 -0.45 11.37
C ASN A 136 11.15 0.68 11.11
N LYS A 137 11.60 1.72 10.40
CA LYS A 137 10.78 2.87 10.03
C LYS A 137 9.48 2.51 9.30
N ASP A 138 9.45 1.38 8.58
CA ASP A 138 8.25 0.95 7.86
C ASP A 138 7.15 0.51 8.83
N TRP A 139 7.50 -0.17 9.94
CA TRP A 139 6.52 -0.52 10.98
C TRP A 139 6.02 0.71 11.75
N VAL A 140 6.91 1.68 11.99
CA VAL A 140 6.53 2.96 12.60
C VAL A 140 5.51 3.68 11.73
N ARG A 141 5.69 3.67 10.40
CA ARG A 141 4.76 4.27 9.44
C ARG A 141 3.47 3.46 9.26
N ALA A 142 3.54 2.14 9.37
CA ALA A 142 2.38 1.26 9.28
C ALA A 142 1.46 1.36 10.51
N TYR A 143 2.02 1.60 11.69
CA TYR A 143 1.30 1.62 12.96
C TYR A 143 0.07 2.54 12.99
N PRO A 144 0.15 3.82 12.55
CA PRO A 144 -1.00 4.71 12.55
C PRO A 144 -2.09 4.32 11.54
N LEU A 145 -1.78 3.46 10.55
CA LEU A 145 -2.72 3.04 9.51
C LEU A 145 -3.71 1.97 10.01
N ALA A 146 -3.42 1.32 11.13
CA ALA A 146 -4.30 0.29 11.68
C ALA A 146 -5.70 0.85 12.00
N PRO A 147 -6.78 0.08 11.71
CA PRO A 147 -8.15 0.52 11.98
C PRO A 147 -8.36 0.82 13.47
N PHE A 148 -9.32 1.68 13.74
CA PHE A 148 -9.77 1.94 15.11
C PHE A 148 -10.80 0.88 15.53
N ALA A 149 -10.64 0.32 16.73
CA ALA A 149 -11.44 -0.82 17.18
C ALA A 149 -12.83 -0.42 17.67
N GLY A 150 -13.11 0.87 17.97
CA GLY A 150 -14.37 1.19 18.60
C GLY A 150 -14.81 2.65 18.56
N LYS A 151 -15.80 2.95 19.38
CA LYS A 151 -16.41 4.29 19.50
C LYS A 151 -15.49 5.32 20.19
N ALA A 152 -14.46 4.87 20.89
CA ALA A 152 -13.52 5.70 21.66
C ALA A 152 -12.33 6.20 20.84
N ARG A 153 -12.54 6.56 19.56
CA ARG A 153 -11.50 6.96 18.60
C ARG A 153 -10.49 7.96 19.18
N LYS A 154 -10.95 8.96 19.93
CA LYS A 154 -10.06 9.95 20.53
C LYS A 154 -9.07 9.31 21.52
N LYS A 155 -9.54 8.41 22.40
CA LYS A 155 -8.69 7.70 23.35
C LYS A 155 -7.66 6.81 22.66
N GLU A 156 -8.06 6.15 21.58
CA GLU A 156 -7.14 5.32 20.77
C GLU A 156 -6.09 6.17 20.07
N VAL A 157 -6.46 7.31 19.49
CA VAL A 157 -5.50 8.27 18.90
C VAL A 157 -4.51 8.75 19.96
N ASP A 158 -4.99 9.17 21.12
CA ASP A 158 -4.13 9.64 22.21
C ASP A 158 -3.16 8.53 22.70
N ALA A 159 -3.62 7.28 22.76
CA ALA A 159 -2.79 6.15 23.14
C ALA A 159 -1.70 5.88 22.08
N ARG A 160 -2.07 5.88 20.80
CA ARG A 160 -1.11 5.69 19.70
C ARG A 160 -0.06 6.79 19.63
N LEU A 161 -0.46 8.05 19.84
CA LEU A 161 0.46 9.19 19.88
C LEU A 161 1.42 9.10 21.06
N ARG A 162 0.94 8.69 22.26
CA ARG A 162 1.79 8.46 23.43
C ARG A 162 2.82 7.36 23.18
N PHE A 163 2.40 6.26 22.58
CA PHE A 163 3.31 5.17 22.21
C PHE A 163 4.41 5.65 21.26
N LEU A 164 4.05 6.32 20.16
CA LEU A 164 5.01 6.83 19.18
C LEU A 164 5.97 7.85 19.81
N LYS A 165 5.48 8.72 20.69
CA LYS A 165 6.32 9.68 21.43
C LYS A 165 7.32 8.96 22.34
N ALA A 166 6.87 7.97 23.10
CA ALA A 166 7.74 7.17 23.96
C ALA A 166 8.80 6.41 23.15
N PHE A 167 8.41 5.81 22.02
CA PHE A 167 9.33 5.16 21.09
C PHE A 167 10.40 6.12 20.56
N TRP A 168 10.00 7.32 20.13
CA TRP A 168 10.92 8.36 19.65
C TRP A 168 11.95 8.73 20.71
N LEU A 169 11.50 9.06 21.93
CA LEU A 169 12.38 9.43 23.05
C LEU A 169 13.36 8.31 23.42
N SER A 170 12.94 7.04 23.34
CA SER A 170 13.82 5.90 23.57
C SER A 170 14.88 5.72 22.48
N SER A 171 14.63 6.24 21.29
CA SER A 171 15.57 6.16 20.15
C SER A 171 16.66 7.24 20.26
N ASP A 172 16.33 8.42 20.72
CA ASP A 172 17.29 9.53 20.90
C ASP A 172 18.31 9.25 22.03
N THR A 173 17.88 8.55 23.09
CA THR A 173 18.80 8.17 24.20
C THR A 173 19.88 7.16 23.79
N LEU A 174 19.71 6.46 22.64
CA LEU A 174 20.70 5.51 22.13
C LEU A 174 21.65 6.14 21.12
N SER A 175 21.25 7.21 20.42
CA SER A 175 22.13 7.96 19.50
C SER A 175 23.10 8.89 20.19
N GLY A 176 22.88 9.21 21.47
CA GLY A 176 23.73 10.07 22.29
C GLY A 176 24.87 9.37 23.03
N ARG A 177 25.14 8.09 22.73
CA ARG A 177 26.22 7.29 23.36
C ARG A 177 27.37 6.95 22.40
N HIS A 178 27.75 7.88 21.56
CA HIS A 178 29.01 7.77 20.76
C HIS A 178 29.84 9.03 20.94
#